data_40e43e2f9199e32db58468e163fcedad
#
_entry.id   40e43e2f9199e32db58468e163fcedad
#
_cell.length_a   1.000
_cell.length_b   1.000
_cell.length_c   1.000
_cell.angle_alpha   90.00
_cell.angle_beta   90.00
_cell.angle_gamma   90.00
#
_symmetry.space_group_name_H-M   'P 1'
#
loop_
_entity.id
_entity.type
_entity.pdbx_description
1 polymer ?
#
loop_
_entity_poly.entity_id
_entity_poly.type
_entity_poly.pdbx_seq_one_letter_code
_entity_poly.pdbx_strand_id
1 'polypeptide(L)'
;LSEDAEARIFEIISYSILKNHYKNTKVYFGYSLSSLQEEKLQLYKTGRTNANDGGIDFVMRPVGRFFQVTEVDNYDKYLLDIDKVMHFPITFVIRTKTSREKVLNELEAYIDERANGMVVIRERYHNAIEEIITINELNEWTNELSNDDVDSILRDIDIYYRLEMNMDIVDDD
;
A
#
# COMPACT_ATOMS: atom_id res chain seq x y z
N LEU A 1 20.77 11.35 -4.29
CA LEU A 1 20.09 10.55 -3.26
C LEU A 1 20.51 9.10 -3.40
N SER A 2 20.66 8.37 -2.29
CA SER A 2 20.87 6.92 -2.34
C SER A 2 19.54 6.24 -2.76
N GLU A 3 19.61 5.03 -3.34
CA GLU A 3 18.41 4.26 -3.70
C GLU A 3 17.47 4.07 -2.49
N ASP A 4 18.03 3.81 -1.31
CA ASP A 4 17.28 3.70 -0.06
C ASP A 4 16.52 4.99 0.30
N ALA A 5 17.10 6.17 0.06
CA ALA A 5 16.43 7.44 0.32
C ALA A 5 15.28 7.68 -0.66
N GLU A 6 15.45 7.32 -1.92
CA GLU A 6 14.39 7.43 -2.93
C GLU A 6 13.23 6.48 -2.65
N ALA A 7 13.52 5.25 -2.21
CA ALA A 7 12.50 4.28 -1.83
C ALA A 7 11.66 4.78 -0.65
N ARG A 8 12.30 5.36 0.39
CA ARG A 8 11.60 5.95 1.54
C ARG A 8 10.72 7.13 1.15
N ILE A 9 11.22 8.02 0.28
CA ILE A 9 10.44 9.16 -0.21
C ILE A 9 9.21 8.66 -0.97
N PHE A 10 9.37 7.66 -1.85
CA PHE A 10 8.25 7.08 -2.57
C PHE A 10 7.22 6.43 -1.64
N GLU A 11 7.65 5.74 -0.59
CA GLU A 11 6.77 5.18 0.44
C GLU A 11 5.95 6.27 1.14
N ILE A 12 6.60 7.36 1.60
CA ILE A 12 5.92 8.46 2.29
C ILE A 12 4.91 9.15 1.37
N ILE A 13 5.30 9.44 0.13
CA ILE A 13 4.41 10.06 -0.86
C ILE A 13 3.21 9.16 -1.15
N SER A 14 3.45 7.88 -1.40
CA SER A 14 2.40 6.90 -1.66
C SER A 14 1.43 6.79 -0.49
N TYR A 15 1.94 6.72 0.75
CA TYR A 15 1.12 6.72 1.96
C TYR A 15 0.19 7.94 2.03
N SER A 16 0.73 9.14 1.81
CA SER A 16 -0.02 10.39 1.94
C SER A 16 -1.12 10.50 0.87
N ILE A 17 -0.84 10.08 -0.36
CA ILE A 17 -1.82 10.05 -1.45
C ILE A 17 -2.91 9.02 -1.15
N LEU A 18 -2.55 7.80 -0.78
CA LEU A 18 -3.48 6.72 -0.46
C LEU A 18 -4.38 7.08 0.73
N LYS A 19 -3.82 7.65 1.79
CA LYS A 19 -4.57 8.12 2.96
C LYS A 19 -5.63 9.13 2.56
N ASN A 20 -5.28 10.08 1.70
CA ASN A 20 -6.23 11.05 1.18
C ASN A 20 -7.28 10.41 0.27
N HIS A 21 -6.86 9.53 -0.65
CA HIS A 21 -7.76 8.86 -1.59
C HIS A 21 -8.88 8.08 -0.87
N TYR A 22 -8.55 7.35 0.19
CA TYR A 22 -9.52 6.52 0.92
C TYR A 22 -10.27 7.23 2.06
N LYS A 23 -9.89 8.45 2.47
CA LYS A 23 -10.42 9.14 3.67
C LYS A 23 -11.94 9.29 3.75
N ASN A 24 -12.61 9.32 2.61
CA ASN A 24 -14.05 9.48 2.52
C ASN A 24 -14.79 8.19 2.14
N THR A 25 -14.05 7.11 1.90
CA THR A 25 -14.66 5.81 1.59
C THR A 25 -15.26 5.21 2.86
N LYS A 26 -16.52 4.83 2.77
CA LYS A 26 -17.28 4.25 3.87
C LYS A 26 -17.50 2.78 3.63
N VAL A 27 -17.47 2.00 4.70
CA VAL A 27 -17.75 0.57 4.72
C VAL A 27 -18.70 0.26 5.86
N TYR A 28 -19.46 -0.84 5.76
CA TYR A 28 -20.20 -1.39 6.89
C TYR A 28 -19.37 -2.52 7.49
N PHE A 29 -19.00 -2.39 8.75
CA PHE A 29 -18.16 -3.34 9.45
C PHE A 29 -18.79 -3.74 10.79
N GLY A 30 -18.70 -5.03 11.16
CA GLY A 30 -19.18 -5.57 12.42
C GLY A 30 -19.03 -7.09 12.48
N TYR A 31 -19.11 -7.66 13.67
CA TYR A 31 -18.94 -9.10 13.90
C TYR A 31 -20.23 -9.92 13.65
N SER A 32 -21.37 -9.23 13.47
CA SER A 32 -22.66 -9.82 13.13
C SER A 32 -23.51 -8.82 12.37
N LEU A 33 -24.58 -9.27 11.72
CA LEU A 33 -25.52 -8.37 11.02
C LEU A 33 -26.12 -7.32 11.95
N SER A 34 -26.35 -7.65 13.22
CA SER A 34 -26.91 -6.74 14.22
C SER A 34 -25.90 -5.72 14.78
N SER A 35 -24.60 -5.93 14.54
CA SER A 35 -23.52 -5.07 15.02
C SER A 35 -22.84 -4.27 13.89
N LEU A 36 -23.40 -4.32 12.67
CA LEU A 36 -22.87 -3.55 11.55
C LEU A 36 -22.99 -2.05 11.83
N GLN A 37 -21.87 -1.35 11.66
CA GLN A 37 -21.77 0.10 11.75
C GLN A 37 -21.11 0.65 10.51
N GLU A 38 -21.52 1.86 10.10
CA GLU A 38 -20.82 2.60 9.06
C GLU A 38 -19.52 3.16 9.62
N GLU A 39 -18.41 2.81 8.99
CA GLU A 39 -17.08 3.30 9.34
C GLU A 39 -16.36 3.85 8.11
N LYS A 40 -15.47 4.82 8.30
CA LYS A 40 -14.58 5.29 7.26
C LYS A 40 -13.33 4.43 7.21
N LEU A 41 -12.83 4.19 5.99
CA LEU A 41 -11.52 3.58 5.82
C LEU A 41 -10.43 4.50 6.36
N GLN A 42 -9.48 3.91 7.08
CA GLN A 42 -8.35 4.61 7.69
C GLN A 42 -7.07 3.85 7.39
N LEU A 43 -6.11 4.52 6.77
CA LEU A 43 -4.81 3.95 6.44
C LEU A 43 -3.79 4.33 7.52
N TYR A 44 -3.00 3.36 7.98
CA TYR A 44 -1.96 3.52 8.98
C TYR A 44 -0.63 2.96 8.49
N LYS A 45 0.46 3.65 8.79
CA LYS A 45 1.81 3.08 8.67
C LYS A 45 2.03 2.07 9.80
N THR A 46 2.64 0.93 9.49
CA THR A 46 2.86 -0.16 10.46
C THR A 46 4.14 0.01 11.28
N GLY A 47 5.06 0.85 10.84
CA GLY A 47 6.33 1.10 11.53
C GLY A 47 7.22 2.09 10.79
N ARG A 48 8.45 2.28 11.30
CA ARG A 48 9.50 3.01 10.59
C ARG A 48 10.13 2.10 9.54
N THR A 49 10.56 2.65 8.44
CA THR A 49 11.07 1.98 7.23
C THR A 49 12.23 0.99 7.46
N ASN A 50 12.81 0.88 8.64
CA ASN A 50 13.89 -0.07 8.96
C ASN A 50 13.58 -0.99 10.15
N ALA A 51 12.32 -1.08 10.58
CA ALA A 51 11.97 -2.03 11.61
C ALA A 51 12.01 -3.45 11.04
N ASN A 52 12.78 -4.33 11.67
CA ASN A 52 12.90 -5.77 11.32
C ASN A 52 11.63 -6.57 11.69
N ASP A 53 10.47 -5.97 11.55
CA ASP A 53 9.18 -6.42 12.05
C ASP A 53 8.28 -7.07 10.99
N GLY A 54 8.87 -7.63 9.96
CA GLY A 54 8.15 -8.37 8.93
C GLY A 54 7.72 -7.53 7.72
N GLY A 55 7.96 -6.19 7.74
CA GLY A 55 8.06 -5.36 6.55
C GLY A 55 6.78 -5.18 5.72
N ILE A 56 5.60 -5.08 6.34
CA ILE A 56 4.41 -4.54 5.68
C ILE A 56 4.34 -3.04 5.97
N ASP A 57 4.15 -2.23 4.91
CA ASP A 57 4.28 -0.78 5.04
C ASP A 57 3.03 -0.11 5.61
N PHE A 58 1.83 -0.52 5.14
CA PHE A 58 0.58 0.07 5.62
C PHE A 58 -0.49 -0.98 5.87
N VAL A 59 -1.44 -0.62 6.74
CA VAL A 59 -2.65 -1.41 7.01
C VAL A 59 -3.89 -0.52 6.98
N MET A 60 -4.96 -1.00 6.39
CA MET A 60 -6.24 -0.29 6.30
C MET A 60 -7.27 -0.89 7.25
N ARG A 61 -7.79 -0.05 8.15
CA ARG A 61 -8.88 -0.39 9.05
C ARG A 61 -10.23 0.08 8.46
N PRO A 62 -11.32 -0.58 8.82
CA PRO A 62 -11.46 -1.77 9.66
C PRO A 62 -11.26 -3.09 8.90
N VAL A 63 -11.10 -3.05 7.58
CA VAL A 63 -11.15 -4.23 6.69
C VAL A 63 -9.94 -5.17 6.78
N GLY A 64 -8.83 -4.74 7.38
CA GLY A 64 -7.62 -5.58 7.48
C GLY A 64 -6.90 -5.78 6.15
N ARG A 65 -6.92 -4.79 5.25
CA ARG A 65 -6.21 -4.80 3.98
C ARG A 65 -4.79 -4.29 4.17
N PHE A 66 -3.82 -5.03 3.67
CA PHE A 66 -2.41 -4.70 3.75
C PHE A 66 -1.92 -4.03 2.48
N PHE A 67 -0.89 -3.17 2.61
CA PHE A 67 -0.24 -2.48 1.50
C PHE A 67 1.27 -2.65 1.62
N GLN A 68 1.89 -3.01 0.52
CA GLN A 68 3.33 -3.12 0.39
C GLN A 68 3.84 -2.23 -0.73
N VAL A 69 4.77 -1.33 -0.41
CA VAL A 69 5.47 -0.50 -1.40
C VAL A 69 6.67 -1.27 -1.92
N THR A 70 6.82 -1.39 -3.23
CA THR A 70 7.86 -2.21 -3.83
C THR A 70 8.30 -1.70 -5.20
N GLU A 71 9.36 -2.31 -5.73
CA GLU A 71 9.83 -2.15 -7.10
C GLU A 71 9.56 -3.43 -7.90
N VAL A 72 9.48 -3.34 -9.24
CA VAL A 72 8.95 -4.40 -10.11
C VAL A 72 9.83 -5.66 -10.18
N ASP A 73 11.12 -5.56 -9.92
CA ASP A 73 12.12 -6.47 -10.50
C ASP A 73 12.25 -7.85 -9.83
N ASN A 74 11.54 -8.11 -8.73
CA ASN A 74 11.67 -9.38 -8.01
C ASN A 74 10.32 -9.93 -7.54
N TYR A 75 9.66 -10.73 -8.38
CA TYR A 75 8.38 -11.35 -8.06
C TYR A 75 8.43 -12.37 -6.91
N ASP A 76 9.59 -12.97 -6.60
CA ASP A 76 9.74 -13.80 -5.39
C ASP A 76 9.44 -12.98 -4.12
N LYS A 77 9.81 -11.70 -4.09
CA LYS A 77 9.51 -10.81 -2.97
C LYS A 77 8.02 -10.61 -2.76
N TYR A 78 7.24 -10.52 -3.86
CA TYR A 78 5.77 -10.40 -3.77
C TYR A 78 5.15 -11.64 -3.10
N LEU A 79 5.61 -12.83 -3.45
CA LEU A 79 5.12 -14.06 -2.83
C LEU A 79 5.47 -14.13 -1.34
N LEU A 80 6.69 -13.70 -0.97
CA LEU A 80 7.11 -13.59 0.43
C LEU A 80 6.26 -12.60 1.22
N ASP A 81 5.88 -11.47 0.61
CA ASP A 81 5.03 -10.47 1.26
C ASP A 81 3.59 -10.99 1.45
N ILE A 82 3.06 -11.74 0.47
CA ILE A 82 1.78 -12.44 0.61
C ILE A 82 1.83 -13.46 1.76
N ASP A 83 2.91 -14.23 1.87
CA ASP A 83 3.09 -15.21 2.94
C ASP A 83 3.17 -14.55 4.32
N LYS A 84 3.84 -13.40 4.44
CA LYS A 84 3.95 -12.63 5.70
C LYS A 84 2.59 -12.22 6.25
N VAL A 85 1.65 -11.88 5.40
CA VAL A 85 0.27 -11.52 5.78
C VAL A 85 -0.67 -12.72 5.78
N MET A 86 -0.14 -13.94 5.75
CA MET A 86 -0.92 -15.18 5.80
C MET A 86 -2.05 -15.21 4.74
N HIS A 87 -1.76 -14.72 3.55
CA HIS A 87 -2.69 -14.60 2.41
C HIS A 87 -3.94 -13.74 2.66
N PHE A 88 -3.91 -12.82 3.64
CA PHE A 88 -4.88 -11.74 3.71
C PHE A 88 -4.74 -10.83 2.47
N PRO A 89 -5.81 -10.10 2.10
CA PRO A 89 -5.75 -9.20 0.95
C PRO A 89 -4.60 -8.21 1.05
N ILE A 90 -3.75 -8.19 0.03
CA ILE A 90 -2.60 -7.28 -0.05
C ILE A 90 -2.66 -6.46 -1.36
N THR A 91 -2.40 -5.18 -1.24
CA THR A 91 -2.23 -4.26 -2.37
C THR A 91 -0.75 -3.94 -2.51
N PHE A 92 -0.24 -4.09 -3.72
CA PHE A 92 1.13 -3.67 -4.04
C PHE A 92 1.12 -2.29 -4.65
N VAL A 93 1.90 -1.37 -4.04
CA VAL A 93 2.14 -0.02 -4.55
C VAL A 93 3.52 0.00 -5.18
N ILE A 94 3.57 0.12 -6.51
CA ILE A 94 4.78 -0.19 -7.27
C ILE A 94 5.34 1.07 -7.94
N ARG A 95 6.63 1.33 -7.71
CA ARG A 95 7.36 2.44 -8.33
C ARG A 95 7.66 2.15 -9.80
N THR A 96 6.64 2.10 -10.62
CA THR A 96 6.74 1.87 -12.07
C THR A 96 5.75 2.71 -12.86
N LYS A 97 6.11 3.02 -14.12
CA LYS A 97 5.21 3.60 -15.13
C LYS A 97 4.55 2.54 -16.03
N THR A 98 4.88 1.28 -15.83
CA THR A 98 4.20 0.16 -16.49
C THR A 98 2.75 0.13 -16.04
N SER A 99 1.83 -0.19 -16.96
CA SER A 99 0.40 -0.26 -16.60
C SER A 99 0.15 -1.37 -15.57
N ARG A 100 -0.81 -1.14 -14.69
CA ARG A 100 -1.18 -2.11 -13.65
C ARG A 100 -1.59 -3.46 -14.23
N GLU A 101 -2.29 -3.46 -15.38
CA GLU A 101 -2.71 -4.69 -16.07
C GLU A 101 -1.51 -5.52 -16.51
N LYS A 102 -0.47 -4.86 -17.05
CA LYS A 102 0.73 -5.56 -17.47
C LYS A 102 1.49 -6.14 -16.29
N VAL A 103 1.64 -5.36 -15.20
CA VAL A 103 2.29 -5.84 -13.97
C VAL A 103 1.52 -7.01 -13.36
N LEU A 104 0.20 -6.92 -13.29
CA LEU A 104 -0.65 -7.99 -12.77
C LEU A 104 -0.50 -9.28 -13.61
N ASN A 105 -0.56 -9.17 -14.93
CA ASN A 105 -0.41 -10.32 -15.83
C ASN A 105 0.97 -11.00 -15.68
N GLU A 106 2.03 -10.21 -15.49
CA GLU A 106 3.39 -10.74 -15.28
C GLU A 106 3.51 -11.44 -13.92
N LEU A 107 2.91 -10.88 -12.88
CA LEU A 107 2.88 -11.48 -11.54
C LEU A 107 2.05 -12.76 -11.52
N GLU A 108 0.88 -12.77 -12.16
CA GLU A 108 0.04 -13.95 -12.29
C GLU A 108 0.74 -15.08 -13.07
N ALA A 109 1.40 -14.75 -14.18
CA ALA A 109 2.20 -15.72 -14.94
C ALA A 109 3.35 -16.30 -14.09
N TYR A 110 3.99 -15.48 -13.29
CA TYR A 110 5.03 -15.92 -12.36
C TYR A 110 4.47 -16.87 -11.28
N ILE A 111 3.31 -16.55 -10.70
CA ILE A 111 2.62 -17.40 -9.72
C ILE A 111 2.28 -18.76 -10.36
N ASP A 112 1.78 -18.75 -11.60
CA ASP A 112 1.41 -19.98 -12.32
C ASP A 112 2.62 -20.89 -12.56
N GLU A 113 3.75 -20.31 -12.94
CA GLU A 113 5.01 -21.04 -13.11
C GLU A 113 5.48 -21.63 -11.76
N ARG A 114 5.47 -20.85 -10.69
CA ARG A 114 5.92 -21.28 -9.34
C ARG A 114 5.00 -22.31 -8.72
N ALA A 115 3.69 -22.23 -8.98
CA ALA A 115 2.71 -23.23 -8.52
C ALA A 115 2.90 -24.59 -9.15
N ASN A 116 3.59 -24.68 -10.30
CA ASN A 116 3.94 -25.91 -10.99
C ASN A 116 2.76 -26.90 -11.11
N GLY A 117 1.60 -26.40 -11.54
CA GLY A 117 0.37 -27.16 -11.70
C GLY A 117 -0.44 -27.42 -10.43
N MET A 118 0.02 -26.99 -9.25
CA MET A 118 -0.73 -27.11 -8.01
C MET A 118 -1.81 -26.03 -7.90
N VAL A 119 -3.03 -26.36 -8.31
CA VAL A 119 -4.17 -25.43 -8.39
C VAL A 119 -4.42 -24.70 -7.06
N VAL A 120 -4.39 -25.42 -5.94
CA VAL A 120 -4.65 -24.84 -4.60
C VAL A 120 -3.62 -23.76 -4.24
N ILE A 121 -2.35 -23.96 -4.59
CA ILE A 121 -1.28 -22.96 -4.33
C ILE A 121 -1.49 -21.75 -5.23
N ARG A 122 -1.73 -21.98 -6.51
CA ARG A 122 -2.01 -20.91 -7.48
C ARG A 122 -3.16 -20.03 -7.03
N GLU A 123 -4.32 -20.62 -6.74
CA GLU A 123 -5.51 -19.89 -6.32
C GLU A 123 -5.28 -19.11 -5.02
N ARG A 124 -4.51 -19.67 -4.08
CA ARG A 124 -4.19 -19.00 -2.81
C ARG A 124 -3.42 -17.70 -3.03
N TYR A 125 -2.41 -17.69 -3.91
CA TYR A 125 -1.66 -16.47 -4.23
C TYR A 125 -2.47 -15.48 -5.05
N HIS A 126 -3.20 -15.94 -6.08
CA HIS A 126 -4.06 -15.07 -6.91
C HIS A 126 -5.11 -14.36 -6.04
N ASN A 127 -5.78 -15.09 -5.14
CA ASN A 127 -6.82 -14.53 -4.27
C ASN A 127 -6.29 -13.56 -3.21
N ALA A 128 -4.99 -13.60 -2.90
CA ALA A 128 -4.37 -12.67 -1.97
C ALA A 128 -4.04 -11.32 -2.60
N ILE A 129 -3.91 -11.23 -3.93
CA ILE A 129 -3.66 -9.96 -4.63
C ILE A 129 -4.97 -9.18 -4.70
N GLU A 130 -5.10 -8.14 -3.88
CA GLU A 130 -6.28 -7.27 -3.88
C GLU A 130 -6.22 -6.25 -5.02
N GLU A 131 -5.07 -5.60 -5.19
CA GLU A 131 -4.89 -4.55 -6.18
C GLU A 131 -3.41 -4.31 -6.50
N ILE A 132 -3.15 -3.86 -7.71
CA ILE A 132 -1.88 -3.27 -8.13
C ILE A 132 -2.10 -1.77 -8.35
N ILE A 133 -1.29 -0.95 -7.68
CA ILE A 133 -1.27 0.50 -7.82
C ILE A 133 0.12 0.91 -8.33
N THR A 134 0.16 1.61 -9.45
CA THR A 134 1.40 2.10 -10.04
C THR A 134 1.50 3.63 -9.92
N ILE A 135 2.59 4.22 -10.40
CA ILE A 135 2.72 5.67 -10.49
C ILE A 135 1.59 6.29 -11.34
N ASN A 136 1.01 5.54 -12.28
CA ASN A 136 -0.06 6.05 -13.13
C ASN A 136 -1.33 6.33 -12.30
N GLU A 137 -1.77 5.38 -11.48
CA GLU A 137 -2.93 5.55 -10.61
C GLU A 137 -2.70 6.66 -9.56
N LEU A 138 -1.50 6.71 -8.97
CA LEU A 138 -1.16 7.78 -8.02
C LEU A 138 -1.23 9.17 -8.68
N ASN A 139 -0.76 9.30 -9.92
CA ASN A 139 -0.84 10.54 -10.68
C ASN A 139 -2.28 10.90 -11.05
N GLU A 140 -3.10 9.94 -11.48
CA GLU A 140 -4.51 10.16 -11.77
C GLU A 140 -5.22 10.74 -10.54
N TRP A 141 -5.06 10.14 -9.37
CA TRP A 141 -5.69 10.61 -8.13
C TRP A 141 -5.20 11.99 -7.70
N THR A 142 -3.92 12.30 -7.91
CA THR A 142 -3.38 13.64 -7.58
C THR A 142 -3.87 14.74 -8.52
N ASN A 143 -4.21 14.42 -9.77
CA ASN A 143 -4.77 15.38 -10.72
C ASN A 143 -6.19 15.84 -10.38
N GLU A 144 -6.92 15.07 -9.57
CA GLU A 144 -8.30 15.33 -9.17
C GLU A 144 -8.43 16.03 -7.82
N LEU A 145 -7.31 16.34 -7.15
CA LEU A 145 -7.29 16.90 -5.79
C LEU A 145 -7.76 18.36 -5.75
N SER A 146 -8.49 18.70 -4.70
CA SER A 146 -8.71 20.09 -4.31
C SER A 146 -7.44 20.71 -3.70
N ASN A 147 -7.38 22.04 -3.61
CA ASN A 147 -6.26 22.71 -2.97
C ASN A 147 -6.10 22.29 -1.50
N ASP A 148 -7.20 22.12 -0.76
CA ASP A 148 -7.19 21.67 0.63
C ASP A 148 -6.62 20.24 0.77
N ASP A 149 -6.90 19.37 -0.22
CA ASP A 149 -6.35 18.02 -0.26
C ASP A 149 -4.84 18.03 -0.54
N VAL A 150 -4.40 18.88 -1.46
CA VAL A 150 -2.97 19.06 -1.74
C VAL A 150 -2.23 19.55 -0.48
N ASP A 151 -2.76 20.56 0.21
CA ASP A 151 -2.17 21.07 1.46
C ASP A 151 -2.13 20.01 2.55
N SER A 152 -3.17 19.17 2.63
CA SER A 152 -3.20 18.05 3.58
C SER A 152 -2.14 16.99 3.26
N ILE A 153 -1.99 16.62 1.99
CA ILE A 153 -0.97 15.66 1.55
C ILE A 153 0.44 16.20 1.80
N LEU A 154 0.69 17.48 1.48
CA LEU A 154 2.01 18.10 1.71
C LEU A 154 2.37 18.14 3.19
N ARG A 155 1.41 18.44 4.08
CA ARG A 155 1.61 18.37 5.53
C ARG A 155 1.92 16.95 6.00
N ASP A 156 1.19 15.96 5.53
CA ASP A 156 1.47 14.56 5.86
C ASP A 156 2.88 14.15 5.42
N ILE A 157 3.28 14.52 4.18
CA ILE A 157 4.62 14.25 3.66
C ILE A 157 5.70 14.89 4.55
N ASP A 158 5.55 16.16 4.94
CA ASP A 158 6.51 16.84 5.81
C ASP A 158 6.62 16.17 7.17
N ILE A 159 5.50 15.85 7.82
CA ILE A 159 5.46 15.17 9.11
C ILE A 159 6.16 13.81 9.03
N TYR A 160 5.78 12.96 8.07
CA TYR A 160 6.37 11.62 7.98
C TYR A 160 7.83 11.65 7.55
N TYR A 161 8.22 12.60 6.70
CA TYR A 161 9.63 12.79 6.35
C TYR A 161 10.47 13.18 7.56
N ARG A 162 10.00 14.12 8.40
CA ARG A 162 10.69 14.53 9.63
C ARG A 162 10.78 13.39 10.64
N LEU A 163 9.69 12.62 10.83
CA LEU A 163 9.68 11.44 11.69
C LEU A 163 10.69 10.39 11.22
N GLU A 164 10.77 10.14 9.92
CA GLU A 164 11.70 9.16 9.35
C GLU A 164 13.16 9.60 9.49
N MET A 165 13.43 10.89 9.32
CA MET A 165 14.76 11.47 9.44
C MET A 165 15.16 11.80 10.89
N ASN A 166 14.33 11.49 11.89
CA ASN A 166 14.50 11.90 13.30
C ASN A 166 14.73 13.42 13.47
N MET A 167 14.07 14.23 12.65
CA MET A 167 14.08 15.69 12.75
C MET A 167 12.98 16.14 13.72
N ASP A 168 13.21 17.26 14.43
CA ASP A 168 12.19 17.84 15.29
C ASP A 168 10.96 18.26 14.47
N ILE A 169 9.78 17.89 14.96
CA ILE A 169 8.51 18.39 14.41
C ILE A 169 8.35 19.80 14.96
N VAL A 170 8.46 20.80 14.10
CA VAL A 170 8.16 22.19 14.44
C VAL A 170 6.65 22.36 14.28
N ASP A 171 5.95 22.57 15.41
CA ASP A 171 4.57 23.01 15.35
C ASP A 171 4.59 24.47 14.86
N ASP A 172 4.16 24.69 13.64
CA ASP A 172 3.85 26.02 13.12
C ASP A 172 2.54 26.48 13.80
N ASP A 173 2.68 27.39 14.79
CA ASP A 173 1.58 28.08 15.48
C ASP A 173 0.77 28.98 14.51
#